data_9099ad1045ee506589af57a148387b90
#
_entry.id   9099ad1045ee506589af57a148387b90
#
_cell.length_a   1.000
_cell.length_b   1.000
_cell.length_c   1.000
_cell.angle_alpha   90.00
_cell.angle_beta   90.00
_cell.angle_gamma   90.00
#
_symmetry.space_group_name_H-M   'P 1'
#
loop_
_entity.id
_entity.type
_entity.pdbx_description
1 polymer ?
#
loop_
_entity_poly.entity_id
_entity_poly.type
_entity_poly.pdbx_seq_one_letter_code
_entity_poly.pdbx_strand_id
1 'polypeptide(L)'
;MIHFFKNSIAAIKLPDKFTYPFHYTPHPLCIIATKEVQAYLASQSQWQKELQQGKMFGVLIVQTPENKIGYLAAFSGTLASKSHHPFFVPPIYDLLQPQGFFKIEEEHISAINVRIKKTQNDPHYIDLLRQIEKETMQSQQELTEAKEFFKSAKKNREIRRKTGVPDAKELAAMIRESQFQKAELKRMEKMWKEKIASLQAEADTFITKIETMKIERKKRSATLQRKLFEQFQILNARGETKDLCRIFAQTIQKFPPAGAGECAAPKLLQYAYKHQLKPIAMAEFWWGDSPKAEIRHHGYYYPACKGKCEPILKHMLQGLEVEENPLLKKHYHEIPLEIVYEDNYLVVVNKPAGMLSVPGKGEIDSVYQHIKTLYPDATGPLIVHRLDMATSGVLLIAKNKKVHQHLQAQFKNRMIKKRYIALLDGKIPSKEGTITLPLRMNPLDRPRQIVDHEHGKTAITLYRVLNEQEGRTLIAFYPLTGRTHQLRVHAAHPEGLHCPIRGDELYGRKADRLYLHAESLEFVHPITKKIIFVTSGHFKLNIVL
;
A
#
# COMPACT_ATOMS: atom_id res chain seq x y z
N MET A 1 -32.80 12.72 8.89
CA MET A 1 -31.42 12.42 9.39
C MET A 1 -30.51 13.66 9.37
N ILE A 2 -31.08 14.83 9.28
CA ILE A 2 -30.31 16.06 9.47
C ILE A 2 -30.21 16.30 10.96
N HIS A 3 -28.99 16.52 11.45
CA HIS A 3 -28.73 16.95 12.83
C HIS A 3 -28.52 18.46 12.83
N PHE A 4 -29.12 19.15 13.79
CA PHE A 4 -28.88 20.56 14.03
C PHE A 4 -27.91 20.72 15.20
N PHE A 5 -27.03 21.72 15.11
CA PHE A 5 -26.02 21.97 16.12
C PHE A 5 -26.65 22.27 17.49
N LYS A 6 -26.09 21.67 18.54
CA LYS A 6 -26.54 21.89 19.92
C LYS A 6 -26.20 23.28 20.42
N ASN A 7 -25.08 23.84 19.96
CA ASN A 7 -24.59 25.17 20.31
C ASN A 7 -24.78 26.15 19.14
N SER A 8 -24.85 27.45 19.44
CA SER A 8 -24.93 28.50 18.42
C SER A 8 -23.69 28.47 17.52
N ILE A 9 -23.92 28.51 16.21
CA ILE A 9 -22.90 28.57 15.17
C ILE A 9 -22.84 29.93 14.46
N ALA A 10 -23.61 30.94 14.94
CA ALA A 10 -23.80 32.24 14.28
C ALA A 10 -22.49 33.02 14.07
N ALA A 11 -21.47 32.79 14.92
CA ALA A 11 -20.18 33.48 14.79
C ALA A 11 -19.24 32.82 13.75
N ILE A 12 -19.63 31.70 13.16
CA ILE A 12 -18.75 30.95 12.23
C ILE A 12 -19.16 31.30 10.79
N LYS A 13 -18.26 31.95 10.05
CA LYS A 13 -18.47 32.26 8.64
C LYS A 13 -18.54 30.98 7.82
N LEU A 14 -19.54 30.86 6.95
CA LEU A 14 -19.61 29.73 5.99
C LEU A 14 -18.50 29.85 4.93
N PRO A 15 -17.97 28.75 4.43
CA PRO A 15 -17.01 28.79 3.35
C PRO A 15 -17.69 29.19 2.03
N ASP A 16 -16.98 29.91 1.18
CA ASP A 16 -17.50 30.36 -0.13
C ASP A 16 -17.62 29.19 -1.12
N LYS A 17 -16.76 28.16 -0.98
CA LYS A 17 -16.71 26.97 -1.84
C LYS A 17 -16.70 25.69 -0.99
N PHE A 18 -17.18 24.60 -1.58
CA PHE A 18 -17.16 23.30 -0.94
C PHE A 18 -15.72 22.77 -0.72
N THR A 19 -15.49 22.10 0.40
CA THR A 19 -14.19 21.51 0.76
C THR A 19 -13.63 20.63 -0.37
N TYR A 20 -12.35 20.82 -0.73
CA TYR A 20 -11.64 19.89 -1.64
C TYR A 20 -11.33 18.57 -0.93
N PRO A 21 -11.97 17.43 -1.27
CA PRO A 21 -11.98 16.24 -0.39
C PRO A 21 -10.64 15.54 -0.21
N PHE A 22 -9.67 15.79 -1.11
CA PHE A 22 -8.41 15.03 -1.16
C PHE A 22 -7.24 15.73 -0.49
N HIS A 23 -7.45 16.97 -0.04
CA HIS A 23 -6.46 17.74 0.71
C HIS A 23 -7.12 18.99 1.31
N TYR A 24 -7.40 18.96 2.60
CA TYR A 24 -8.11 20.05 3.28
C TYR A 24 -7.69 20.19 4.74
N THR A 25 -8.00 21.33 5.33
CA THR A 25 -8.09 21.54 6.77
C THR A 25 -9.57 21.55 7.14
N PRO A 26 -10.02 20.76 8.12
CA PRO A 26 -11.44 20.74 8.49
C PRO A 26 -11.98 22.12 8.83
N HIS A 27 -13.11 22.46 8.24
CA HIS A 27 -13.82 23.71 8.58
C HIS A 27 -14.29 23.67 10.05
N PRO A 28 -14.34 24.81 10.78
CA PRO A 28 -14.78 24.83 12.19
C PRO A 28 -16.13 24.16 12.44
N LEU A 29 -17.12 24.32 11.55
CA LEU A 29 -18.40 23.61 11.62
C LEU A 29 -18.23 22.09 11.54
N CYS A 30 -17.34 21.59 10.70
CA CYS A 30 -17.04 20.16 10.62
C CYS A 30 -16.40 19.65 11.91
N ILE A 31 -15.57 20.47 12.57
CA ILE A 31 -14.95 20.10 13.86
C ILE A 31 -16.02 19.97 14.95
N ILE A 32 -16.98 20.91 15.00
CA ILE A 32 -18.10 20.85 15.97
C ILE A 32 -18.97 19.61 15.69
N ALA A 33 -19.40 19.42 14.43
CA ALA A 33 -20.19 18.25 14.04
C ALA A 33 -19.47 16.92 14.38
N THR A 34 -18.16 16.86 14.11
CA THR A 34 -17.34 15.70 14.46
C THR A 34 -17.35 15.42 15.96
N LYS A 35 -17.22 16.44 16.81
CA LYS A 35 -17.28 16.25 18.27
C LYS A 35 -18.63 15.72 18.72
N GLU A 36 -19.73 16.18 18.13
CA GLU A 36 -21.07 15.67 18.44
C GLU A 36 -21.23 14.20 18.01
N VAL A 37 -20.71 13.83 16.82
CA VAL A 37 -20.68 12.43 16.36
C VAL A 37 -19.81 11.58 17.27
N GLN A 38 -18.64 12.04 17.67
CA GLN A 38 -17.74 11.33 18.60
C GLN A 38 -18.41 11.10 19.95
N ALA A 39 -19.11 12.11 20.50
CA ALA A 39 -19.87 11.97 21.75
C ALA A 39 -21.00 10.92 21.60
N TYR A 40 -21.68 10.89 20.45
CA TYR A 40 -22.66 9.85 20.16
C TYR A 40 -22.02 8.46 20.08
N LEU A 41 -20.89 8.30 19.42
CA LEU A 41 -20.17 7.01 19.32
C LEU A 41 -19.70 6.53 20.69
N ALA A 42 -19.20 7.43 21.54
CA ALA A 42 -18.77 7.11 22.90
C ALA A 42 -19.93 6.62 23.79
N SER A 43 -21.16 7.09 23.55
CA SER A 43 -22.35 6.66 24.29
C SER A 43 -22.88 5.28 23.87
N GLN A 44 -22.41 4.70 22.73
CA GLN A 44 -22.89 3.42 22.21
C GLN A 44 -22.08 2.24 22.77
N SER A 45 -22.37 1.82 23.99
CA SER A 45 -21.64 0.74 24.69
C SER A 45 -21.60 -0.58 23.91
N GLN A 46 -22.68 -0.93 23.23
CA GLN A 46 -22.81 -2.15 22.43
C GLN A 46 -21.90 -2.19 21.18
N TRP A 47 -21.39 -1.06 20.72
CA TRP A 47 -20.54 -0.97 19.53
C TRP A 47 -19.04 -0.88 19.86
N GLN A 48 -18.68 -0.71 21.15
CA GLN A 48 -17.30 -0.40 21.56
C GLN A 48 -16.28 -1.43 21.05
N LYS A 49 -16.60 -2.73 21.09
CA LYS A 49 -15.70 -3.79 20.60
C LYS A 49 -15.39 -3.67 19.09
N GLU A 50 -16.38 -3.29 18.29
CA GLU A 50 -16.18 -3.09 16.84
C GLU A 50 -15.54 -1.74 16.55
N LEU A 51 -15.95 -0.69 17.26
CA LEU A 51 -15.38 0.64 17.15
C LEU A 51 -13.89 0.67 17.50
N GLN A 52 -13.47 -0.13 18.49
CA GLN A 52 -12.07 -0.27 18.86
C GLN A 52 -11.21 -0.82 17.71
N GLN A 53 -11.74 -1.67 16.84
CA GLN A 53 -11.02 -2.17 15.67
C GLN A 53 -10.70 -1.07 14.63
N GLY A 54 -11.31 0.10 14.78
CA GLY A 54 -11.08 1.26 13.94
C GLY A 54 -11.99 1.34 12.71
N LYS A 55 -12.58 2.52 12.52
CA LYS A 55 -13.51 2.81 11.42
C LYS A 55 -13.45 4.26 10.99
N MET A 56 -13.68 4.51 9.68
CA MET A 56 -13.80 5.86 9.15
C MET A 56 -15.23 6.35 9.28
N PHE A 57 -15.40 7.53 9.85
CA PHE A 57 -16.63 8.30 9.91
C PHE A 57 -16.49 9.59 9.11
N GLY A 58 -17.62 10.16 8.69
CA GLY A 58 -17.64 11.44 8.00
C GLY A 58 -18.79 12.30 8.45
N VAL A 59 -18.61 13.61 8.34
CA VAL A 59 -19.62 14.63 8.53
C VAL A 59 -19.70 15.50 7.29
N LEU A 60 -20.91 15.92 6.93
CA LEU A 60 -21.19 16.84 5.84
C LEU A 60 -22.07 17.97 6.38
N ILE A 61 -21.57 19.19 6.38
CA ILE A 61 -22.37 20.38 6.68
C ILE A 61 -23.26 20.66 5.49
N VAL A 62 -24.55 20.84 5.75
CA VAL A 62 -25.57 21.08 4.73
C VAL A 62 -26.45 22.27 5.08
N GLN A 63 -26.97 22.90 4.05
CA GLN A 63 -28.03 23.90 4.16
C GLN A 63 -29.32 23.32 3.61
N THR A 64 -30.40 23.42 4.38
CA THR A 64 -31.74 23.02 3.96
C THR A 64 -32.36 24.04 2.99
N PRO A 65 -33.42 23.68 2.25
CA PRO A 65 -34.16 24.65 1.41
C PRO A 65 -34.66 25.86 2.19
N GLU A 66 -34.94 25.71 3.49
CA GLU A 66 -35.35 26.77 4.40
C GLU A 66 -34.17 27.57 4.99
N ASN A 67 -32.98 27.46 4.39
CA ASN A 67 -31.76 28.12 4.80
C ASN A 67 -31.23 27.77 6.22
N LYS A 68 -31.68 26.65 6.82
CA LYS A 68 -31.15 26.18 8.10
C LYS A 68 -29.85 25.39 7.88
N ILE A 69 -28.85 25.62 8.72
CA ILE A 69 -27.59 24.90 8.69
C ILE A 69 -27.64 23.74 9.66
N GLY A 70 -27.36 22.56 9.14
CA GLY A 70 -27.24 21.32 9.90
C GLY A 70 -26.08 20.45 9.39
N TYR A 71 -25.98 19.24 9.91
CA TYR A 71 -25.00 18.29 9.42
C TYR A 71 -25.59 16.90 9.23
N LEU A 72 -24.99 16.14 8.32
CA LEU A 72 -25.20 14.73 8.11
C LEU A 72 -24.00 13.95 8.65
N ALA A 73 -24.23 12.72 9.13
CA ALA A 73 -23.17 11.83 9.57
C ALA A 73 -23.24 10.50 8.82
N ALA A 74 -22.08 9.89 8.55
CA ALA A 74 -21.96 8.59 7.92
C ALA A 74 -20.77 7.79 8.46
N PHE A 75 -20.80 6.47 8.27
CA PHE A 75 -19.68 5.56 8.52
C PHE A 75 -19.36 4.75 7.27
N SER A 76 -18.12 4.29 7.14
CA SER A 76 -17.70 3.43 6.03
C SER A 76 -18.07 1.97 6.27
N GLY A 77 -18.55 1.28 5.23
CA GLY A 77 -18.96 -0.13 5.29
C GLY A 77 -20.17 -0.36 6.19
N THR A 78 -20.13 -1.41 7.02
CA THR A 78 -21.14 -1.77 8.02
C THR A 78 -20.70 -1.38 9.43
N LEU A 79 -21.62 -1.23 10.36
CA LEU A 79 -21.37 -1.00 11.78
C LEU A 79 -22.35 -1.86 12.60
N ALA A 80 -21.85 -2.60 13.58
CA ALA A 80 -22.61 -3.58 14.35
C ALA A 80 -23.43 -4.53 13.45
N SER A 81 -22.76 -5.07 12.40
CA SER A 81 -23.34 -5.97 11.39
C SER A 81 -24.54 -5.39 10.61
N LYS A 82 -24.72 -4.06 10.63
CA LYS A 82 -25.79 -3.37 9.90
C LYS A 82 -25.21 -2.33 8.93
N SER A 83 -25.89 -2.17 7.80
CA SER A 83 -25.58 -1.14 6.79
C SER A 83 -26.11 0.24 7.16
N HIS A 84 -27.09 0.31 8.07
CA HIS A 84 -27.79 1.52 8.46
C HIS A 84 -28.11 1.56 9.96
N HIS A 85 -27.98 2.77 10.53
CA HIS A 85 -28.41 3.13 11.89
C HIS A 85 -29.11 4.49 11.86
N PRO A 86 -30.12 4.76 12.73
CA PRO A 86 -30.93 5.98 12.67
C PRO A 86 -30.16 7.30 12.76
N PHE A 87 -29.00 7.32 13.40
CA PHE A 87 -28.13 8.50 13.51
C PHE A 87 -27.38 8.81 12.21
N PHE A 88 -27.17 7.84 11.34
CA PHE A 88 -26.34 7.97 10.14
C PHE A 88 -27.16 7.88 8.87
N VAL A 89 -26.72 8.55 7.80
CA VAL A 89 -27.35 8.41 6.49
C VAL A 89 -27.29 6.97 6.00
N PRO A 90 -28.30 6.50 5.25
CA PRO A 90 -28.32 5.16 4.72
C PRO A 90 -27.20 4.91 3.69
N PRO A 91 -26.89 3.64 3.39
CA PRO A 91 -25.99 3.31 2.30
C PRO A 91 -26.57 3.74 0.94
N ILE A 92 -25.72 3.92 -0.06
CA ILE A 92 -26.16 4.20 -1.44
C ILE A 92 -26.98 3.03 -1.98
N TYR A 93 -26.52 1.81 -1.70
CA TYR A 93 -27.21 0.55 -1.95
C TYR A 93 -27.06 -0.37 -0.74
N ASP A 94 -28.17 -0.95 -0.28
CA ASP A 94 -28.14 -1.86 0.87
C ASP A 94 -27.83 -3.30 0.44
N LEU A 95 -26.61 -3.73 0.73
CA LEU A 95 -26.10 -5.07 0.46
C LEU A 95 -26.74 -6.15 1.36
N LEU A 96 -27.26 -5.74 2.52
CA LEU A 96 -27.74 -6.67 3.55
C LEU A 96 -29.24 -6.95 3.43
N GLN A 97 -29.89 -6.56 2.33
CA GLN A 97 -31.31 -6.87 2.10
C GLN A 97 -31.54 -8.38 2.16
N PRO A 98 -32.43 -8.88 3.02
CA PRO A 98 -32.57 -10.32 3.28
C PRO A 98 -32.90 -11.17 2.05
N GLN A 99 -33.66 -10.63 1.09
CA GLN A 99 -34.05 -11.29 -0.17
C GLN A 99 -33.31 -10.69 -1.38
N GLY A 100 -32.23 -9.94 -1.16
CA GLY A 100 -31.45 -9.33 -2.24
C GLY A 100 -30.66 -10.37 -3.03
N PHE A 101 -30.55 -10.15 -4.34
CA PHE A 101 -29.80 -11.05 -5.25
C PHE A 101 -28.37 -11.31 -4.77
N PHE A 102 -27.78 -10.36 -4.03
CA PHE A 102 -26.43 -10.47 -3.50
C PHE A 102 -26.32 -11.63 -2.50
N LYS A 103 -27.20 -11.68 -1.50
CA LYS A 103 -27.21 -12.76 -0.50
C LYS A 103 -27.46 -14.14 -1.12
N ILE A 104 -28.40 -14.22 -2.02
CA ILE A 104 -28.72 -15.49 -2.71
C ILE A 104 -27.50 -16.02 -3.47
N GLU A 105 -26.84 -15.16 -4.23
CA GLU A 105 -25.65 -15.58 -5.00
C GLU A 105 -24.43 -15.83 -4.11
N GLU A 106 -24.27 -15.09 -2.99
CA GLU A 106 -23.25 -15.34 -1.98
C GLU A 106 -23.39 -16.72 -1.33
N GLU A 107 -24.63 -17.16 -1.05
CA GLU A 107 -24.92 -18.51 -0.56
C GLU A 107 -24.51 -19.58 -1.58
N HIS A 108 -24.81 -19.38 -2.87
CA HIS A 108 -24.37 -20.30 -3.93
C HIS A 108 -22.83 -20.37 -4.02
N ILE A 109 -22.13 -19.24 -3.97
CA ILE A 109 -20.67 -19.18 -3.98
C ILE A 109 -20.10 -19.88 -2.74
N SER A 110 -20.71 -19.68 -1.58
CA SER A 110 -20.33 -20.34 -0.32
C SER A 110 -20.52 -21.85 -0.40
N ALA A 111 -21.61 -22.32 -0.99
CA ALA A 111 -21.84 -23.74 -1.22
C ALA A 111 -20.77 -24.36 -2.15
N ILE A 112 -20.31 -23.64 -3.16
CA ILE A 112 -19.20 -24.09 -4.02
C ILE A 112 -17.91 -24.19 -3.20
N ASN A 113 -17.60 -23.22 -2.33
CA ASN A 113 -16.43 -23.27 -1.46
C ASN A 113 -16.44 -24.49 -0.51
N VAL A 114 -17.62 -24.82 0.06
CA VAL A 114 -17.78 -26.02 0.89
C VAL A 114 -17.53 -27.28 0.07
N ARG A 115 -18.06 -27.36 -1.16
CA ARG A 115 -17.82 -28.53 -2.06
C ARG A 115 -16.34 -28.66 -2.43
N ILE A 116 -15.65 -27.56 -2.73
CA ILE A 116 -14.20 -27.58 -3.01
C ILE A 116 -13.45 -28.15 -1.81
N LYS A 117 -13.69 -27.63 -0.60
CA LYS A 117 -13.05 -28.13 0.63
C LYS A 117 -13.35 -29.60 0.88
N LYS A 118 -14.60 -30.03 0.68
CA LYS A 118 -14.98 -31.44 0.82
C LYS A 118 -14.21 -32.34 -0.15
N THR A 119 -14.09 -31.94 -1.42
CA THR A 119 -13.35 -32.71 -2.43
C THR A 119 -11.83 -32.70 -2.16
N GLN A 120 -11.26 -31.60 -1.66
CA GLN A 120 -9.84 -31.51 -1.27
C GLN A 120 -9.51 -32.40 -0.05
N ASN A 121 -10.47 -32.57 0.86
CA ASN A 121 -10.34 -33.37 2.07
C ASN A 121 -10.95 -34.77 1.93
N ASP A 122 -11.26 -35.21 0.70
CA ASP A 122 -11.74 -36.55 0.43
C ASP A 122 -10.68 -37.57 0.85
N PRO A 123 -11.00 -38.55 1.73
CA PRO A 123 -10.02 -39.51 2.22
C PRO A 123 -9.33 -40.29 1.10
N HIS A 124 -10.06 -40.65 0.07
CA HIS A 124 -9.53 -41.36 -1.07
C HIS A 124 -8.53 -40.50 -1.87
N TYR A 125 -8.85 -39.22 -2.10
CA TYR A 125 -7.93 -38.30 -2.77
C TYR A 125 -6.65 -38.08 -1.97
N ILE A 126 -6.75 -37.94 -0.65
CA ILE A 126 -5.58 -37.77 0.24
C ILE A 126 -4.71 -39.03 0.21
N ASP A 127 -5.34 -40.23 0.19
CA ASP A 127 -4.60 -41.51 0.12
C ASP A 127 -3.89 -41.66 -1.22
N LEU A 128 -4.54 -41.36 -2.34
CA LEU A 128 -3.93 -41.32 -3.67
C LEU A 128 -2.68 -40.42 -3.71
N LEU A 129 -2.77 -39.20 -3.15
CA LEU A 129 -1.62 -38.30 -3.12
C LEU A 129 -0.45 -38.89 -2.31
N ARG A 130 -0.72 -39.55 -1.17
CA ARG A 130 0.28 -40.23 -0.36
C ARG A 130 0.89 -41.42 -1.09
N GLN A 131 0.06 -42.20 -1.80
CA GLN A 131 0.52 -43.32 -2.61
C GLN A 131 1.44 -42.84 -3.75
N ILE A 132 1.06 -41.80 -4.48
CA ILE A 132 1.87 -41.21 -5.55
C ILE A 132 3.23 -40.77 -5.01
N GLU A 133 3.24 -40.07 -3.88
CA GLU A 133 4.50 -39.64 -3.24
C GLU A 133 5.39 -40.84 -2.86
N LYS A 134 4.81 -41.82 -2.19
CA LYS A 134 5.52 -43.06 -1.79
C LYS A 134 6.10 -43.79 -2.99
N GLU A 135 5.29 -44.07 -4.02
CA GLU A 135 5.70 -44.80 -5.21
C GLU A 135 6.75 -44.02 -6.03
N THR A 136 6.63 -42.69 -6.05
CA THR A 136 7.63 -41.82 -6.70
C THR A 136 8.99 -41.91 -5.99
N MET A 137 9.00 -41.84 -4.65
CA MET A 137 10.24 -41.98 -3.86
C MET A 137 10.86 -43.37 -4.04
N GLN A 138 10.05 -44.44 -3.97
CA GLN A 138 10.52 -45.80 -4.18
C GLN A 138 11.07 -45.99 -5.58
N SER A 139 10.39 -45.49 -6.62
CA SER A 139 10.87 -45.51 -8.00
C SER A 139 12.24 -44.85 -8.15
N GLN A 140 12.40 -43.66 -7.56
CA GLN A 140 13.67 -42.92 -7.61
C GLN A 140 14.80 -43.70 -6.94
N GLN A 141 14.53 -44.32 -5.79
CA GLN A 141 15.51 -45.13 -5.08
C GLN A 141 15.91 -46.35 -5.89
N GLU A 142 14.94 -47.18 -6.31
CA GLU A 142 15.23 -48.43 -7.03
C GLU A 142 15.92 -48.20 -8.38
N LEU A 143 15.49 -47.16 -9.14
CA LEU A 143 16.15 -46.82 -10.40
C LEU A 143 17.57 -46.28 -10.20
N THR A 144 17.82 -45.58 -9.09
CA THR A 144 19.18 -45.09 -8.75
C THR A 144 20.08 -46.24 -8.40
N GLU A 145 19.63 -47.15 -7.53
CA GLU A 145 20.37 -48.36 -7.14
C GLU A 145 20.68 -49.25 -8.35
N ALA A 146 19.69 -49.47 -9.22
CA ALA A 146 19.87 -50.24 -10.45
C ALA A 146 20.89 -49.58 -11.41
N LYS A 147 20.83 -48.27 -11.59
CA LYS A 147 21.78 -47.50 -12.42
C LYS A 147 23.22 -47.60 -11.87
N GLU A 148 23.38 -47.49 -10.56
CA GLU A 148 24.70 -47.62 -9.91
C GLU A 148 25.25 -49.02 -10.04
N PHE A 149 24.42 -50.06 -9.81
CA PHE A 149 24.80 -51.47 -10.00
C PHE A 149 25.25 -51.74 -11.45
N PHE A 150 24.45 -51.31 -12.43
CA PHE A 150 24.80 -51.54 -13.85
C PHE A 150 26.01 -50.72 -14.30
N LYS A 151 26.23 -49.54 -13.73
CA LYS A 151 27.45 -48.77 -13.96
C LYS A 151 28.69 -49.46 -13.42
N SER A 152 28.60 -50.06 -12.23
CA SER A 152 29.69 -50.85 -11.62
C SER A 152 29.96 -52.10 -12.43
N ALA A 153 28.93 -52.84 -12.85
CA ALA A 153 29.07 -54.02 -13.71
C ALA A 153 29.71 -53.67 -15.08
N LYS A 154 29.34 -52.51 -15.67
CA LYS A 154 29.99 -52.01 -16.90
C LYS A 154 31.48 -51.74 -16.67
N LYS A 155 31.85 -51.07 -15.58
CA LYS A 155 33.25 -50.79 -15.23
C LYS A 155 34.07 -52.10 -15.04
N ASN A 156 33.48 -53.09 -14.38
CA ASN A 156 34.10 -54.36 -14.18
C ASN A 156 34.33 -55.08 -15.51
N ARG A 157 33.38 -55.07 -16.45
CA ARG A 157 33.59 -55.65 -17.82
C ARG A 157 34.67 -54.90 -18.60
N GLU A 158 34.77 -53.59 -18.45
CA GLU A 158 35.84 -52.79 -19.08
C GLU A 158 37.23 -53.15 -18.53
N ILE A 159 37.33 -53.33 -17.20
CA ILE A 159 38.58 -53.79 -16.56
C ILE A 159 38.99 -55.20 -17.08
N ARG A 160 38.05 -56.18 -17.08
CA ARG A 160 38.32 -57.52 -17.58
C ARG A 160 38.80 -57.53 -19.04
N ARG A 161 38.23 -56.61 -19.89
CA ARG A 161 38.70 -56.49 -21.30
C ARG A 161 40.11 -55.88 -21.42
N LYS A 162 40.53 -55.05 -20.43
CA LYS A 162 41.87 -54.43 -20.45
C LYS A 162 42.95 -55.26 -19.81
N THR A 163 42.63 -56.09 -18.81
CA THR A 163 43.59 -56.86 -18.03
C THR A 163 43.77 -58.32 -18.51
N GLY A 164 42.90 -58.84 -19.39
CA GLY A 164 42.98 -60.18 -19.99
C GLY A 164 42.61 -60.12 -21.48
N VAL A 165 42.96 -61.17 -22.24
CA VAL A 165 42.45 -61.35 -23.61
C VAL A 165 41.27 -62.33 -23.50
N PRO A 166 40.01 -61.86 -23.39
CA PRO A 166 38.87 -62.76 -23.25
C PRO A 166 38.67 -63.57 -24.52
N ASP A 167 38.37 -64.89 -24.36
CA ASP A 167 38.02 -65.73 -25.50
C ASP A 167 36.67 -65.33 -26.13
N ALA A 168 36.33 -65.79 -27.33
CA ALA A 168 35.12 -65.45 -28.05
C ALA A 168 33.85 -65.80 -27.27
N LYS A 169 33.86 -66.80 -26.41
CA LYS A 169 32.73 -67.23 -25.58
C LYS A 169 32.51 -66.27 -24.40
N GLU A 170 33.57 -65.83 -23.76
CA GLU A 170 33.53 -64.81 -22.70
C GLU A 170 33.07 -63.41 -23.23
N LEU A 171 33.58 -63.01 -24.41
CA LEU A 171 33.17 -61.76 -25.06
C LEU A 171 31.67 -61.77 -25.38
N ALA A 172 31.15 -62.87 -25.92
CA ALA A 172 29.72 -63.06 -26.20
C ALA A 172 28.85 -63.02 -24.91
N ALA A 173 29.36 -63.58 -23.80
CA ALA A 173 28.68 -63.51 -22.49
C ALA A 173 28.60 -62.08 -21.95
N MET A 174 29.69 -61.30 -22.03
CA MET A 174 29.73 -59.91 -21.62
C MET A 174 28.76 -59.00 -22.45
N ILE A 175 28.61 -59.29 -23.74
CA ILE A 175 27.65 -58.57 -24.61
C ILE A 175 26.22 -58.94 -24.20
N ARG A 176 25.90 -60.21 -24.00
CA ARG A 176 24.58 -60.68 -23.55
C ARG A 176 24.19 -60.04 -22.19
N GLU A 177 25.13 -60.07 -21.23
CA GLU A 177 24.92 -59.41 -19.92
C GLU A 177 24.62 -57.90 -20.06
N SER A 178 25.37 -57.16 -20.89
CA SER A 178 25.14 -55.75 -21.14
C SER A 178 23.79 -55.48 -21.78
N GLN A 179 23.38 -56.32 -22.75
CA GLN A 179 22.06 -56.22 -23.38
C GLN A 179 20.93 -56.50 -22.40
N PHE A 180 21.08 -57.55 -21.58
CA PHE A 180 20.13 -57.90 -20.53
C PHE A 180 19.95 -56.74 -19.52
N GLN A 181 21.04 -56.20 -18.99
CA GLN A 181 21.03 -55.09 -18.03
C GLN A 181 20.34 -53.85 -18.61
N LYS A 182 20.59 -53.50 -19.87
CA LYS A 182 19.91 -52.40 -20.56
C LYS A 182 18.40 -52.65 -20.73
N ALA A 183 18.05 -53.88 -21.08
CA ALA A 183 16.65 -54.25 -21.23
C ALA A 183 15.91 -54.25 -19.88
N GLU A 184 16.57 -54.73 -18.82
CA GLU A 184 16.02 -54.74 -17.47
C GLU A 184 15.78 -53.32 -16.92
N LEU A 185 16.74 -52.41 -17.09
CA LEU A 185 16.54 -51.01 -16.69
C LEU A 185 15.35 -50.36 -17.41
N LYS A 186 15.22 -50.61 -18.72
CA LYS A 186 14.07 -50.10 -19.50
C LYS A 186 12.74 -50.70 -19.03
N ARG A 187 12.72 -51.98 -18.62
CA ARG A 187 11.50 -52.60 -18.06
C ARG A 187 11.12 -51.98 -16.73
N MET A 188 12.09 -51.77 -15.84
CA MET A 188 11.86 -51.08 -14.56
C MET A 188 11.36 -49.67 -14.75
N GLU A 189 12.00 -48.87 -15.63
CA GLU A 189 11.54 -47.49 -15.93
C GLU A 189 10.12 -47.49 -16.49
N LYS A 190 9.78 -48.41 -17.37
CA LYS A 190 8.44 -48.55 -17.93
C LYS A 190 7.40 -48.94 -16.87
N MET A 191 7.71 -49.94 -16.07
CA MET A 191 6.84 -50.43 -14.99
C MET A 191 6.50 -49.32 -13.99
N TRP A 192 7.52 -48.59 -13.51
CA TRP A 192 7.31 -47.47 -12.57
C TRP A 192 6.53 -46.34 -13.20
N LYS A 193 6.84 -46.01 -14.46
CA LYS A 193 6.09 -44.95 -15.19
C LYS A 193 4.60 -45.31 -15.33
N GLU A 194 4.28 -46.55 -15.70
CA GLU A 194 2.91 -47.01 -15.84
C GLU A 194 2.17 -47.05 -14.51
N LYS A 195 2.80 -47.51 -13.43
CA LYS A 195 2.24 -47.56 -12.09
C LYS A 195 1.90 -46.16 -11.56
N ILE A 196 2.86 -45.22 -11.63
CA ILE A 196 2.66 -43.84 -11.17
C ILE A 196 1.63 -43.12 -12.04
N ALA A 197 1.67 -43.34 -13.37
CA ALA A 197 0.70 -42.73 -14.29
C ALA A 197 -0.73 -43.19 -14.03
N SER A 198 -0.96 -44.44 -13.64
CA SER A 198 -2.28 -44.93 -13.27
C SER A 198 -2.84 -44.22 -12.04
N LEU A 199 -2.03 -44.08 -10.97
CA LEU A 199 -2.42 -43.35 -9.76
C LEU A 199 -2.64 -41.86 -10.03
N GLN A 200 -1.77 -41.27 -10.87
CA GLN A 200 -1.90 -39.88 -11.27
C GLN A 200 -3.19 -39.60 -12.05
N ALA A 201 -3.54 -40.51 -12.99
CA ALA A 201 -4.79 -40.39 -13.76
C ALA A 201 -6.04 -40.40 -12.87
N GLU A 202 -6.02 -41.20 -11.80
CA GLU A 202 -7.12 -41.22 -10.83
C GLU A 202 -7.16 -39.92 -9.99
N ALA A 203 -6.01 -39.45 -9.51
CA ALA A 203 -5.92 -38.17 -8.78
C ALA A 203 -6.31 -36.97 -9.66
N ASP A 204 -5.99 -36.99 -10.96
CA ASP A 204 -6.33 -35.96 -11.92
C ASP A 204 -7.85 -35.77 -12.08
N THR A 205 -8.65 -36.80 -11.81
CA THR A 205 -10.13 -36.66 -11.79
C THR A 205 -10.59 -35.71 -10.67
N PHE A 206 -9.98 -35.82 -9.49
CA PHE A 206 -10.24 -34.89 -8.36
C PHE A 206 -9.73 -33.49 -8.66
N ILE A 207 -8.51 -33.38 -9.20
CA ILE A 207 -7.89 -32.11 -9.58
C ILE A 207 -8.78 -31.39 -10.60
N THR A 208 -9.23 -32.07 -11.63
CA THR A 208 -10.11 -31.51 -12.68
C THR A 208 -11.44 -31.03 -12.07
N LYS A 209 -12.05 -31.81 -11.18
CA LYS A 209 -13.28 -31.45 -10.48
C LYS A 209 -13.09 -30.21 -9.61
N ILE A 210 -11.98 -30.13 -8.86
CA ILE A 210 -11.63 -28.96 -8.02
C ILE A 210 -11.42 -27.72 -8.89
N GLU A 211 -10.66 -27.81 -9.97
CA GLU A 211 -10.39 -26.67 -10.86
C GLU A 211 -11.66 -26.20 -11.57
N THR A 212 -12.53 -27.09 -12.01
CA THR A 212 -13.83 -26.73 -12.59
C THR A 212 -14.68 -25.92 -11.59
N MET A 213 -14.77 -26.39 -10.34
CA MET A 213 -15.48 -25.65 -9.28
C MET A 213 -14.82 -24.30 -8.97
N LYS A 214 -13.50 -24.20 -8.97
CA LYS A 214 -12.80 -22.92 -8.79
C LYS A 214 -13.09 -21.93 -9.92
N ILE A 215 -13.12 -22.40 -11.18
CA ILE A 215 -13.47 -21.59 -12.35
C ILE A 215 -14.92 -21.10 -12.25
N GLU A 216 -15.85 -21.98 -11.92
CA GLU A 216 -17.26 -21.61 -11.71
C GLU A 216 -17.39 -20.56 -10.61
N ARG A 217 -16.78 -20.78 -9.45
CA ARG A 217 -16.77 -19.83 -8.34
C ARG A 217 -16.24 -18.46 -8.77
N LYS A 218 -15.10 -18.44 -9.48
CA LYS A 218 -14.49 -17.19 -9.97
C LYS A 218 -15.42 -16.44 -10.91
N LYS A 219 -16.07 -17.15 -11.84
CA LYS A 219 -17.02 -16.57 -12.79
C LYS A 219 -18.24 -15.98 -12.07
N ARG A 220 -18.83 -16.73 -11.13
CA ARG A 220 -19.98 -16.26 -10.34
C ARG A 220 -19.62 -15.04 -9.51
N SER A 221 -18.49 -15.07 -8.80
CA SER A 221 -18.02 -13.92 -8.00
C SER A 221 -17.81 -12.67 -8.85
N ALA A 222 -17.21 -12.79 -10.03
CA ALA A 222 -17.02 -11.67 -10.93
C ALA A 222 -18.35 -11.10 -11.47
N THR A 223 -19.29 -11.97 -11.81
CA THR A 223 -20.62 -11.58 -12.27
C THR A 223 -21.41 -10.89 -11.15
N LEU A 224 -21.37 -11.45 -9.94
CA LEU A 224 -22.01 -10.87 -8.76
C LEU A 224 -21.46 -9.48 -8.47
N GLN A 225 -20.15 -9.34 -8.48
CA GLN A 225 -19.48 -8.04 -8.24
C GLN A 225 -19.87 -7.00 -9.28
N ARG A 226 -19.96 -7.37 -10.56
CA ARG A 226 -20.40 -6.46 -11.64
C ARG A 226 -21.83 -6.01 -11.42
N LYS A 227 -22.77 -6.97 -11.22
CA LYS A 227 -24.19 -6.67 -10.95
C LYS A 227 -24.35 -5.76 -9.74
N LEU A 228 -23.53 -5.99 -8.70
CA LEU A 228 -23.54 -5.16 -7.51
C LEU A 228 -23.15 -3.71 -7.84
N PHE A 229 -22.05 -3.48 -8.55
CA PHE A 229 -21.59 -2.14 -8.89
C PHE A 229 -22.56 -1.39 -9.83
N GLU A 230 -23.31 -2.09 -10.64
CA GLU A 230 -24.40 -1.53 -11.46
C GLU A 230 -25.58 -1.01 -10.62
N GLN A 231 -25.77 -1.54 -9.39
CA GLN A 231 -26.81 -1.04 -8.46
C GLN A 231 -26.43 0.27 -7.76
N PHE A 232 -25.14 0.58 -7.68
CA PHE A 232 -24.68 1.83 -7.10
C PHE A 232 -24.89 2.99 -8.08
N GLN A 233 -26.09 3.55 -8.06
CA GLN A 233 -26.47 4.70 -8.88
C GLN A 233 -26.03 5.99 -8.17
N ILE A 234 -24.95 6.59 -8.65
CA ILE A 234 -24.26 7.73 -8.04
C ILE A 234 -24.75 9.04 -8.66
N LEU A 235 -25.34 9.89 -7.84
CA LEU A 235 -25.78 11.24 -8.23
C LEU A 235 -24.62 12.24 -8.18
N ASN A 236 -24.61 13.20 -9.12
CA ASN A 236 -23.80 14.41 -9.00
C ASN A 236 -24.65 15.62 -8.60
N ALA A 237 -24.00 16.77 -8.38
CA ALA A 237 -24.71 18.00 -7.98
C ALA A 237 -25.61 18.60 -9.09
N ARG A 238 -25.51 18.11 -10.35
CA ARG A 238 -26.41 18.47 -11.46
C ARG A 238 -27.64 17.57 -11.54
N GLY A 239 -27.74 16.52 -10.69
CA GLY A 239 -28.80 15.53 -10.75
C GLY A 239 -28.54 14.39 -11.75
N GLU A 240 -27.37 14.34 -12.39
CA GLU A 240 -27.01 13.28 -13.32
C GLU A 240 -26.57 12.03 -12.56
N THR A 241 -26.99 10.84 -13.02
CA THR A 241 -26.69 9.56 -12.38
C THR A 241 -25.75 8.71 -13.24
N LYS A 242 -24.74 8.10 -12.62
CA LYS A 242 -23.87 7.07 -13.21
C LYS A 242 -23.66 5.91 -12.25
N ASP A 243 -23.65 4.69 -12.80
CA ASP A 243 -23.22 3.53 -12.01
C ASP A 243 -21.70 3.49 -11.81
N LEU A 244 -21.24 2.70 -10.82
CA LEU A 244 -19.82 2.59 -10.53
C LEU A 244 -19.01 2.03 -11.69
N CYS A 245 -19.55 1.08 -12.47
CA CYS A 245 -18.84 0.52 -13.62
C CYS A 245 -18.54 1.60 -14.66
N ARG A 246 -19.50 2.48 -14.97
CA ARG A 246 -19.33 3.61 -15.88
C ARG A 246 -18.34 4.65 -15.36
N ILE A 247 -18.39 4.95 -14.06
CA ILE A 247 -17.44 5.88 -13.43
C ILE A 247 -16.01 5.36 -13.54
N PHE A 248 -15.77 4.09 -13.24
CA PHE A 248 -14.42 3.51 -13.24
C PHE A 248 -13.90 3.12 -14.63
N ALA A 249 -14.76 2.92 -15.63
CA ALA A 249 -14.35 2.60 -16.99
C ALA A 249 -13.37 3.62 -17.60
N GLN A 250 -13.47 4.89 -17.17
CA GLN A 250 -12.61 6.00 -17.61
C GLN A 250 -11.32 6.13 -16.78
N THR A 251 -11.10 5.27 -15.77
CA THR A 251 -9.93 5.30 -14.91
C THR A 251 -8.86 4.30 -15.38
N ILE A 252 -7.65 4.42 -14.82
CA ILE A 252 -6.58 3.44 -15.02
C ILE A 252 -6.98 2.05 -14.51
N GLN A 253 -7.81 1.99 -13.48
CA GLN A 253 -8.26 0.73 -12.86
C GLN A 253 -9.29 -0.02 -13.72
N LYS A 254 -10.01 0.67 -14.63
CA LYS A 254 -11.05 0.15 -15.53
C LYS A 254 -12.24 -0.50 -14.83
N PHE A 255 -12.10 -0.92 -13.56
CA PHE A 255 -13.13 -1.60 -12.79
C PHE A 255 -13.12 -1.12 -11.33
N PRO A 256 -14.29 -1.01 -10.65
CA PRO A 256 -14.35 -0.58 -9.25
C PRO A 256 -13.65 -1.59 -8.32
N PRO A 257 -12.81 -1.15 -7.37
CA PRO A 257 -12.27 -2.02 -6.33
C PRO A 257 -13.35 -2.38 -5.31
N ALA A 258 -13.15 -3.49 -4.60
CA ALA A 258 -14.07 -3.94 -3.55
C ALA A 258 -14.32 -2.83 -2.50
N GLY A 259 -15.60 -2.64 -2.12
CA GLY A 259 -16.04 -1.60 -1.20
C GLY A 259 -16.05 -0.17 -1.79
N ALA A 260 -15.94 -0.01 -3.12
CA ALA A 260 -16.20 1.26 -3.78
C ALA A 260 -17.69 1.67 -3.59
N GLY A 261 -17.94 2.94 -3.25
CA GLY A 261 -19.28 3.45 -2.96
C GLY A 261 -19.74 3.27 -1.50
N GLU A 262 -19.02 2.49 -0.69
CA GLU A 262 -19.37 2.25 0.72
C GLU A 262 -18.68 3.21 1.71
N CYS A 263 -17.83 4.12 1.24
CA CYS A 263 -17.17 5.12 2.07
C CYS A 263 -18.15 6.19 2.59
N ALA A 264 -17.75 6.88 3.66
CA ALA A 264 -18.61 7.88 4.30
C ALA A 264 -18.94 9.08 3.38
N ALA A 265 -17.94 9.66 2.70
CA ALA A 265 -18.14 10.83 1.83
C ALA A 265 -19.14 10.60 0.69
N PRO A 266 -19.07 9.50 -0.11
CA PRO A 266 -20.09 9.21 -1.11
C PRO A 266 -21.51 9.05 -0.54
N LYS A 267 -21.67 8.40 0.61
CA LYS A 267 -22.99 8.25 1.27
C LYS A 267 -23.59 9.60 1.66
N LEU A 268 -22.76 10.48 2.22
CA LEU A 268 -23.15 11.82 2.64
C LEU A 268 -23.64 12.67 1.47
N LEU A 269 -22.86 12.76 0.39
CA LEU A 269 -23.24 13.54 -0.79
C LEU A 269 -24.45 12.94 -1.49
N GLN A 270 -24.53 11.62 -1.61
CA GLN A 270 -25.70 10.93 -2.19
C GLN A 270 -26.98 11.28 -1.44
N TYR A 271 -26.94 11.26 -0.10
CA TYR A 271 -28.08 11.62 0.73
C TYR A 271 -28.45 13.09 0.56
N ALA A 272 -27.45 13.98 0.57
CA ALA A 272 -27.67 15.40 0.40
C ALA A 272 -28.37 15.70 -0.93
N TYR A 273 -27.88 15.17 -2.05
CA TYR A 273 -28.48 15.41 -3.37
C TYR A 273 -29.89 14.83 -3.49
N LYS A 274 -30.13 13.61 -2.98
CA LYS A 274 -31.46 12.99 -2.97
C LYS A 274 -32.50 13.83 -2.19
N HIS A 275 -32.07 14.58 -1.18
CA HIS A 275 -32.95 15.35 -0.32
C HIS A 275 -32.83 16.87 -0.58
N GLN A 276 -32.26 17.26 -1.72
CA GLN A 276 -32.13 18.67 -2.15
C GLN A 276 -31.41 19.56 -1.11
N LEU A 277 -30.50 18.98 -0.33
CA LEU A 277 -29.66 19.70 0.62
C LEU A 277 -28.42 20.25 -0.09
N LYS A 278 -28.06 21.51 0.18
CA LYS A 278 -26.85 22.12 -0.37
C LYS A 278 -25.63 21.74 0.46
N PRO A 279 -24.64 20.98 -0.08
CA PRO A 279 -23.38 20.70 0.60
C PRO A 279 -22.56 21.99 0.81
N ILE A 280 -22.00 22.17 2.01
CA ILE A 280 -21.21 23.35 2.40
C ILE A 280 -19.77 22.99 2.68
N ALA A 281 -19.52 22.02 3.57
CA ALA A 281 -18.19 21.55 3.95
C ALA A 281 -18.25 20.11 4.41
N MET A 282 -17.13 19.37 4.29
CA MET A 282 -17.05 17.98 4.77
C MET A 282 -15.75 17.71 5.51
N ALA A 283 -15.79 16.69 6.37
CA ALA A 283 -14.61 16.12 6.98
C ALA A 283 -14.81 14.62 7.24
N GLU A 284 -13.75 13.85 7.12
CA GLU A 284 -13.72 12.44 7.52
C GLU A 284 -12.71 12.26 8.65
N PHE A 285 -13.01 11.41 9.64
CA PHE A 285 -12.14 11.16 10.78
C PHE A 285 -12.12 9.67 11.12
N TRP A 286 -11.00 9.24 11.71
CA TRP A 286 -10.82 7.86 12.16
C TRP A 286 -11.23 7.72 13.62
N TRP A 287 -11.92 6.62 13.94
CA TRP A 287 -12.32 6.28 15.31
C TRP A 287 -11.93 4.84 15.62
N GLY A 288 -11.13 4.62 16.69
CA GLY A 288 -10.61 3.31 17.09
C GLY A 288 -9.12 3.14 16.82
N ASP A 289 -8.65 1.89 16.91
CA ASP A 289 -7.25 1.52 16.75
C ASP A 289 -6.78 1.64 15.30
N SER A 290 -5.47 1.80 15.10
CA SER A 290 -4.87 1.82 13.77
C SER A 290 -4.92 0.42 13.15
N PRO A 291 -5.29 0.29 11.86
CA PRO A 291 -5.14 -0.97 11.14
C PRO A 291 -3.67 -1.41 11.12
N LYS A 292 -3.40 -2.71 11.13
CA LYS A 292 -2.03 -3.24 11.14
C LYS A 292 -1.15 -2.74 10.00
N ALA A 293 -1.71 -2.58 8.81
CA ALA A 293 -0.97 -2.18 7.62
C ALA A 293 -0.96 -0.66 7.37
N GLU A 294 -1.93 0.09 7.89
CA GLU A 294 -2.09 1.53 7.65
C GLU A 294 -1.92 2.32 8.94
N ILE A 295 -1.48 3.57 8.82
CA ILE A 295 -1.36 4.48 9.96
C ILE A 295 -2.62 5.32 10.04
N ARG A 296 -3.43 5.08 11.07
CA ARG A 296 -4.62 5.84 11.42
C ARG A 296 -4.63 6.12 12.92
N HIS A 297 -4.77 7.35 13.31
CA HIS A 297 -4.83 7.75 14.73
C HIS A 297 -6.26 8.09 15.11
N HIS A 298 -6.68 7.63 16.27
CA HIS A 298 -8.00 7.90 16.83
C HIS A 298 -8.31 9.40 16.89
N GLY A 299 -9.46 9.80 16.37
CA GLY A 299 -9.92 11.19 16.34
C GLY A 299 -9.24 12.09 15.32
N TYR A 300 -8.26 11.59 14.51
CA TYR A 300 -7.61 12.40 13.49
C TYR A 300 -8.44 12.47 12.21
N TYR A 301 -8.33 13.60 11.52
CA TYR A 301 -8.96 13.81 10.22
C TYR A 301 -8.10 13.26 9.10
N TYR A 302 -8.75 12.68 8.10
CA TYR A 302 -8.09 12.11 6.93
C TYR A 302 -8.81 12.55 5.67
N PRO A 303 -8.08 12.87 4.58
CA PRO A 303 -8.69 13.11 3.28
C PRO A 303 -9.33 11.85 2.72
N ALA A 304 -10.28 12.02 1.81
CA ALA A 304 -10.88 10.92 1.06
C ALA A 304 -9.81 10.12 0.30
N CYS A 305 -9.95 8.80 0.26
CA CYS A 305 -8.97 7.94 -0.39
C CYS A 305 -8.98 8.12 -1.93
N LYS A 306 -7.79 8.05 -2.54
CA LYS A 306 -7.66 8.22 -4.00
C LYS A 306 -8.05 6.99 -4.81
N GLY A 307 -7.91 5.78 -4.23
CA GLY A 307 -8.14 4.54 -4.98
C GLY A 307 -9.62 4.18 -5.17
N LYS A 308 -10.45 4.40 -4.14
CA LYS A 308 -11.88 4.05 -4.17
C LYS A 308 -12.77 5.27 -4.35
N CYS A 309 -12.47 6.38 -3.64
CA CYS A 309 -13.37 7.53 -3.56
C CYS A 309 -13.11 8.57 -4.65
N GLU A 310 -11.86 8.75 -5.12
CA GLU A 310 -11.55 9.83 -6.05
C GLU A 310 -12.38 9.79 -7.35
N PRO A 311 -12.52 8.65 -8.07
CA PRO A 311 -13.35 8.63 -9.26
C PRO A 311 -14.83 8.94 -8.97
N ILE A 312 -15.34 8.43 -7.84
CA ILE A 312 -16.73 8.64 -7.42
C ILE A 312 -16.96 10.10 -7.07
N LEU A 313 -16.12 10.69 -6.23
CA LEU A 313 -16.24 12.08 -5.81
C LEU A 313 -16.01 13.05 -6.96
N LYS A 314 -15.12 12.76 -7.93
CA LYS A 314 -14.98 13.55 -9.16
C LYS A 314 -16.29 13.61 -9.96
N HIS A 315 -17.07 12.54 -9.99
CA HIS A 315 -18.40 12.58 -10.58
C HIS A 315 -19.39 13.35 -9.70
N MET A 316 -19.45 13.04 -8.40
CA MET A 316 -20.43 13.65 -7.48
C MET A 316 -20.30 15.17 -7.34
N LEU A 317 -19.08 15.70 -7.44
CA LEU A 317 -18.78 17.13 -7.32
C LEU A 317 -19.05 17.94 -8.61
N GLN A 318 -19.41 17.30 -9.72
CA GLN A 318 -19.78 18.01 -10.95
C GLN A 318 -21.03 18.85 -10.73
N GLY A 319 -20.92 20.17 -10.91
CA GLY A 319 -21.98 21.14 -10.64
C GLY A 319 -21.88 21.82 -9.27
N LEU A 320 -20.93 21.44 -8.42
CA LEU A 320 -20.64 22.10 -7.15
C LEU A 320 -19.37 22.95 -7.27
N GLU A 321 -19.39 24.17 -6.73
CA GLU A 321 -18.19 24.99 -6.61
C GLU A 321 -17.29 24.44 -5.50
N VAL A 322 -16.16 23.86 -5.88
CA VAL A 322 -15.22 23.20 -4.98
C VAL A 322 -13.96 24.05 -4.84
N GLU A 323 -13.37 24.06 -3.64
CA GLU A 323 -12.06 24.67 -3.40
C GLU A 323 -11.02 24.08 -4.37
N GLU A 324 -10.10 24.91 -4.81
CA GLU A 324 -8.97 24.44 -5.60
C GLU A 324 -8.05 23.54 -4.73
N ASN A 325 -7.34 22.63 -5.39
CA ASN A 325 -6.35 21.82 -4.70
C ASN A 325 -5.27 22.72 -4.08
N PRO A 326 -5.17 22.79 -2.74
CA PRO A 326 -4.21 23.67 -2.08
C PRO A 326 -2.75 23.40 -2.45
N LEU A 327 -2.44 22.18 -2.92
CA LEU A 327 -1.10 21.81 -3.37
C LEU A 327 -0.72 22.46 -4.71
N LEU A 328 -1.69 22.93 -5.51
CA LEU A 328 -1.44 23.60 -6.80
C LEU A 328 -1.23 25.10 -6.65
N LYS A 329 -1.64 25.71 -5.53
CA LYS A 329 -1.56 27.17 -5.31
C LYS A 329 -0.20 27.71 -4.90
N LYS A 330 0.75 26.85 -4.53
CA LYS A 330 2.09 27.31 -4.12
C LYS A 330 2.99 27.43 -5.33
N HIS A 331 3.11 28.63 -5.90
CA HIS A 331 4.16 28.99 -6.84
C HIS A 331 5.48 29.06 -6.07
N TYR A 332 6.33 28.03 -6.21
CA TYR A 332 7.66 27.99 -5.58
C TYR A 332 8.73 28.65 -6.44
N HIS A 333 8.37 29.31 -7.57
CA HIS A 333 9.30 29.96 -8.48
C HIS A 333 10.13 31.10 -7.87
N GLU A 334 9.72 31.60 -6.69
CA GLU A 334 10.37 32.74 -6.02
C GLU A 334 11.33 32.32 -4.88
N ILE A 335 11.41 31.03 -4.51
CA ILE A 335 12.32 30.59 -3.46
C ILE A 335 13.67 30.23 -4.10
N PRO A 336 14.73 31.05 -3.90
CA PRO A 336 16.05 30.75 -4.44
C PRO A 336 16.56 29.44 -3.83
N LEU A 337 17.12 28.56 -4.69
CA LEU A 337 17.70 27.30 -4.26
C LEU A 337 19.08 27.58 -3.66
N GLU A 338 19.22 27.43 -2.35
CA GLU A 338 20.46 27.63 -1.61
C GLU A 338 21.47 26.52 -1.97
N ILE A 339 22.64 26.92 -2.46
CA ILE A 339 23.77 26.03 -2.72
C ILE A 339 24.61 25.94 -1.44
N VAL A 340 24.77 24.73 -0.90
CA VAL A 340 25.49 24.46 0.35
C VAL A 340 26.92 24.00 0.09
N TYR A 341 27.14 23.32 -1.03
CA TYR A 341 28.45 22.89 -1.49
C TYR A 341 28.45 22.80 -3.01
N GLU A 342 29.56 23.19 -3.63
CA GLU A 342 29.72 23.12 -5.07
C GLU A 342 31.18 22.89 -5.46
N ASP A 343 31.39 22.09 -6.51
CA ASP A 343 32.64 21.99 -7.27
C ASP A 343 32.35 21.71 -8.76
N ASN A 344 33.37 21.39 -9.53
CA ASN A 344 33.24 21.13 -10.97
C ASN A 344 32.41 19.86 -11.30
N TYR A 345 32.15 18.98 -10.34
CA TYR A 345 31.61 17.64 -10.56
C TYR A 345 30.24 17.42 -9.93
N LEU A 346 29.96 18.08 -8.82
CA LEU A 346 28.73 17.92 -8.08
C LEU A 346 28.30 19.22 -7.38
N VAL A 347 27.07 19.30 -7.00
CA VAL A 347 26.47 20.36 -6.19
C VAL A 347 25.57 19.76 -5.12
N VAL A 348 25.57 20.35 -3.93
CA VAL A 348 24.64 20.01 -2.85
C VAL A 348 23.83 21.25 -2.54
N VAL A 349 22.52 21.10 -2.55
CA VAL A 349 21.57 22.18 -2.29
C VAL A 349 20.78 21.94 -1.03
N ASN A 350 20.29 23.00 -0.40
CA ASN A 350 19.30 22.95 0.65
C ASN A 350 17.91 23.06 0.01
N LYS A 351 17.26 21.92 -0.24
CA LYS A 351 15.93 21.88 -0.86
C LYS A 351 14.88 22.45 0.10
N PRO A 352 14.09 23.45 -0.28
CA PRO A 352 12.97 23.92 0.53
C PRO A 352 11.86 22.87 0.67
N ALA A 353 11.08 22.94 1.75
CA ALA A 353 9.87 22.13 1.88
C ALA A 353 8.83 22.56 0.83
N GLY A 354 8.14 21.60 0.24
CA GLY A 354 7.11 21.82 -0.77
C GLY A 354 7.61 21.82 -2.22
N MET A 355 8.93 21.89 -2.47
CA MET A 355 9.52 21.73 -3.80
C MET A 355 9.77 20.24 -4.11
N LEU A 356 9.56 19.83 -5.36
CA LEU A 356 9.89 18.47 -5.82
C LEU A 356 11.42 18.32 -6.00
N SER A 357 11.95 17.11 -5.80
CA SER A 357 13.34 16.80 -6.17
C SER A 357 13.48 16.62 -7.69
N VAL A 358 12.51 16.01 -8.34
CA VAL A 358 12.44 15.77 -9.80
C VAL A 358 11.05 16.15 -10.31
N PRO A 359 10.90 16.49 -11.60
CA PRO A 359 9.60 16.84 -12.16
C PRO A 359 8.54 15.76 -11.91
N GLY A 360 7.34 16.19 -11.52
CA GLY A 360 6.16 15.35 -11.30
C GLY A 360 5.15 15.48 -12.43
N LYS A 361 3.95 14.96 -12.21
CA LYS A 361 2.79 15.22 -13.07
C LYS A 361 2.20 16.60 -12.67
N GLY A 362 2.30 17.60 -13.52
CA GLY A 362 1.80 18.96 -13.30
C GLY A 362 2.90 20.02 -13.30
N GLU A 363 2.53 21.27 -13.06
CA GLU A 363 3.40 22.46 -13.12
C GLU A 363 4.13 22.76 -11.79
N ILE A 364 4.33 21.76 -10.95
CA ILE A 364 5.02 21.94 -9.67
C ILE A 364 6.53 21.98 -9.92
N ASP A 365 7.17 23.05 -9.46
CA ASP A 365 8.59 23.29 -9.57
C ASP A 365 9.44 22.19 -8.89
N SER A 366 10.67 22.00 -9.41
CA SER A 366 11.57 20.97 -8.93
C SER A 366 13.02 21.42 -8.91
N VAL A 367 13.79 20.88 -7.96
CA VAL A 367 15.25 21.08 -7.91
C VAL A 367 15.91 20.74 -9.25
N TYR A 368 15.47 19.68 -9.92
CA TYR A 368 15.98 19.31 -11.24
C TYR A 368 15.89 20.47 -12.25
N GLN A 369 14.73 21.17 -12.31
CA GLN A 369 14.54 22.29 -13.24
C GLN A 369 15.47 23.46 -12.91
N HIS A 370 15.57 23.84 -11.63
CA HIS A 370 16.50 24.89 -11.20
C HIS A 370 17.95 24.55 -11.54
N ILE A 371 18.39 23.33 -11.24
CA ILE A 371 19.77 22.88 -11.53
C ILE A 371 20.02 22.86 -13.03
N LYS A 372 19.05 22.46 -13.84
CA LYS A 372 19.17 22.45 -15.31
C LYS A 372 19.32 23.87 -15.88
N THR A 373 18.66 24.85 -15.26
CA THR A 373 18.80 26.26 -15.61
C THR A 373 20.15 26.85 -15.15
N LEU A 374 20.59 26.54 -13.93
CA LEU A 374 21.84 27.03 -13.37
C LEU A 374 23.08 26.41 -14.04
N TYR A 375 22.99 25.16 -14.47
CA TYR A 375 24.06 24.39 -15.10
C TYR A 375 23.61 23.79 -16.43
N PRO A 376 23.46 24.60 -17.51
CA PRO A 376 22.93 24.14 -18.80
C PRO A 376 23.81 23.05 -19.43
N ASP A 377 25.13 23.08 -19.17
CA ASP A 377 26.10 22.10 -19.67
C ASP A 377 26.16 20.79 -18.86
N ALA A 378 25.42 20.71 -17.75
CA ALA A 378 25.40 19.50 -16.96
C ALA A 378 24.69 18.36 -17.71
N THR A 379 25.36 17.18 -17.73
CA THR A 379 24.91 16.01 -18.50
C THR A 379 24.46 14.84 -17.62
N GLY A 380 23.46 14.08 -18.09
CA GLY A 380 22.93 12.89 -17.41
C GLY A 380 21.74 13.20 -16.49
N PRO A 381 21.35 12.25 -15.61
CA PRO A 381 20.13 12.36 -14.81
C PRO A 381 20.17 13.41 -13.70
N LEU A 382 21.33 13.98 -13.35
CA LEU A 382 21.63 15.00 -12.34
C LEU A 382 21.28 14.56 -10.91
N ILE A 383 20.01 14.31 -10.59
CA ILE A 383 19.51 13.97 -9.24
C ILE A 383 19.92 12.55 -8.85
N VAL A 384 20.78 12.42 -7.83
CA VAL A 384 21.35 11.14 -7.38
C VAL A 384 20.40 10.39 -6.45
N HIS A 385 19.72 11.11 -5.57
CA HIS A 385 18.70 10.62 -4.65
C HIS A 385 17.58 11.64 -4.54
N ARG A 386 16.51 11.32 -3.82
CA ARG A 386 15.36 12.22 -3.71
C ARG A 386 14.90 12.39 -2.28
N LEU A 387 14.44 13.58 -1.97
CA LEU A 387 13.64 13.89 -0.80
C LEU A 387 12.16 13.97 -1.20
N ASP A 388 11.27 13.67 -0.27
CA ASP A 388 9.84 13.90 -0.48
C ASP A 388 9.57 15.39 -0.67
N MET A 389 8.50 15.76 -1.36
CA MET A 389 8.11 17.14 -1.62
C MET A 389 8.08 17.97 -0.32
N ALA A 390 7.45 17.44 0.72
CA ALA A 390 7.31 18.13 2.01
C ALA A 390 8.59 18.15 2.87
N THR A 391 9.56 17.27 2.59
CA THR A 391 10.84 17.19 3.32
C THR A 391 11.82 18.25 2.80
N SER A 392 12.44 19.00 3.70
CA SER A 392 13.51 19.96 3.37
C SER A 392 14.90 19.40 3.64
N GLY A 393 15.96 20.10 3.19
CA GLY A 393 17.36 19.82 3.55
C GLY A 393 18.24 19.40 2.40
N VAL A 394 19.41 18.86 2.73
CA VAL A 394 20.50 18.58 1.78
C VAL A 394 20.10 17.56 0.72
N LEU A 395 20.33 17.93 -0.54
CA LEU A 395 20.10 17.10 -1.71
C LEU A 395 21.35 17.11 -2.59
N LEU A 396 21.92 15.93 -2.84
CA LEU A 396 23.15 15.75 -3.61
C LEU A 396 22.83 15.56 -5.09
N ILE A 397 23.54 16.29 -5.94
CA ILE A 397 23.33 16.39 -7.38
C ILE A 397 24.66 16.20 -8.10
N ALA A 398 24.69 15.45 -9.17
CA ALA A 398 25.85 15.23 -10.02
C ALA A 398 25.77 16.12 -11.28
N LYS A 399 26.87 16.77 -11.66
CA LYS A 399 26.93 17.59 -12.89
C LYS A 399 27.19 16.76 -14.16
N ASN A 400 27.60 15.48 -14.04
CA ASN A 400 27.78 14.60 -15.19
C ASN A 400 27.43 13.13 -14.91
N LYS A 401 27.22 12.36 -15.97
CA LYS A 401 26.78 10.97 -15.93
C LYS A 401 27.72 10.03 -15.14
N LYS A 402 29.05 10.22 -15.26
CA LYS A 402 30.03 9.35 -14.57
C LYS A 402 29.97 9.57 -13.06
N VAL A 403 29.94 10.82 -12.62
CA VAL A 403 29.79 11.19 -11.21
C VAL A 403 28.47 10.70 -10.65
N HIS A 404 27.38 10.85 -11.42
CA HIS A 404 26.08 10.33 -11.04
C HIS A 404 26.10 8.81 -10.77
N GLN A 405 26.68 8.02 -11.67
CA GLN A 405 26.80 6.57 -11.52
C GLN A 405 27.62 6.17 -10.27
N HIS A 406 28.74 6.87 -10.00
CA HIS A 406 29.55 6.62 -8.81
C HIS A 406 28.81 6.94 -7.52
N LEU A 407 28.09 8.07 -7.46
CA LEU A 407 27.30 8.44 -6.28
C LEU A 407 26.11 7.48 -6.08
N GLN A 408 25.43 7.08 -7.16
CA GLN A 408 24.37 6.07 -7.06
C GLN A 408 24.90 4.72 -6.53
N ALA A 409 26.10 4.30 -6.94
CA ALA A 409 26.73 3.09 -6.41
C ALA A 409 26.97 3.21 -4.89
N GLN A 410 27.40 4.38 -4.39
CA GLN A 410 27.54 4.61 -2.95
C GLN A 410 26.19 4.55 -2.20
N PHE A 411 25.11 5.10 -2.77
CA PHE A 411 23.76 4.95 -2.19
C PHE A 411 23.31 3.50 -2.17
N LYS A 412 23.50 2.77 -3.28
CA LYS A 412 23.14 1.34 -3.41
C LYS A 412 23.88 0.48 -2.39
N ASN A 413 25.16 0.76 -2.18
CA ASN A 413 26.03 0.02 -1.26
C ASN A 413 25.97 0.55 0.19
N ARG A 414 25.07 1.51 0.49
CA ARG A 414 24.86 2.10 1.82
C ARG A 414 26.09 2.76 2.42
N MET A 415 26.98 3.27 1.59
CA MET A 415 28.20 3.95 2.01
C MET A 415 27.97 5.41 2.43
N ILE A 416 26.83 6.00 1.99
CA ILE A 416 26.48 7.39 2.33
C ILE A 416 25.77 7.42 3.67
N LYS A 417 26.36 8.17 4.62
CA LYS A 417 25.72 8.42 5.92
C LYS A 417 24.78 9.61 5.79
N LYS A 418 23.60 9.45 6.35
CA LYS A 418 22.50 10.43 6.29
C LYS A 418 22.01 10.71 7.69
N ARG A 419 21.86 11.96 8.05
CA ARG A 419 21.23 12.38 9.28
C ARG A 419 20.06 13.30 8.97
N TYR A 420 18.91 12.98 9.57
CA TYR A 420 17.70 13.78 9.49
C TYR A 420 17.31 14.23 10.89
N ILE A 421 16.76 15.43 10.99
CA ILE A 421 16.14 15.94 12.20
C ILE A 421 14.63 16.01 12.00
N ALA A 422 13.89 15.56 13.00
CA ALA A 422 12.44 15.66 13.00
C ALA A 422 11.91 16.10 14.36
N LEU A 423 10.75 16.77 14.37
CA LEU A 423 9.97 17.05 15.56
C LEU A 423 8.76 16.11 15.58
N LEU A 424 8.66 15.25 16.58
CA LEU A 424 7.52 14.36 16.78
C LEU A 424 6.40 15.07 17.54
N ASP A 425 5.15 14.73 17.23
CA ASP A 425 3.95 15.32 17.82
C ASP A 425 3.54 14.57 19.11
N GLY A 426 4.53 14.24 19.95
CA GLY A 426 4.36 13.50 21.20
C GLY A 426 5.70 13.12 21.83
N LYS A 427 5.63 12.34 22.93
CA LYS A 427 6.77 11.73 23.62
C LYS A 427 6.92 10.27 23.19
N ILE A 428 8.15 9.77 23.19
CA ILE A 428 8.46 8.36 22.92
C ILE A 428 9.19 7.75 24.14
N PRO A 429 8.99 6.44 24.42
CA PRO A 429 9.51 5.83 25.65
C PRO A 429 11.03 5.64 25.62
N SER A 430 11.61 5.39 24.46
CA SER A 430 13.03 5.05 24.29
C SER A 430 13.84 6.20 23.72
N LYS A 431 14.98 6.50 24.33
CA LYS A 431 15.88 7.61 23.90
C LYS A 431 16.63 7.30 22.60
N GLU A 432 16.86 6.04 22.29
CA GLU A 432 17.50 5.59 21.05
C GLU A 432 17.05 4.16 20.71
N GLY A 433 17.22 3.76 19.45
CA GLY A 433 16.86 2.44 19.00
C GLY A 433 16.92 2.24 17.50
N THR A 434 16.44 1.07 17.07
CA THR A 434 16.35 0.67 15.65
C THR A 434 14.94 0.30 15.29
N ILE A 435 14.43 0.86 14.19
CA ILE A 435 13.12 0.52 13.63
C ILE A 435 13.36 -0.29 12.34
N THR A 436 12.79 -1.48 12.29
CA THR A 436 12.86 -2.37 11.11
C THR A 436 11.45 -2.77 10.69
N LEU A 437 10.89 -2.06 9.69
CA LEU A 437 9.55 -2.30 9.18
C LEU A 437 9.59 -2.36 7.65
N PRO A 438 9.18 -3.47 7.03
CA PRO A 438 9.15 -3.58 5.57
C PRO A 438 8.04 -2.72 4.97
N LEU A 439 8.38 -1.95 3.93
CA LEU A 439 7.49 -0.96 3.34
C LEU A 439 7.17 -1.25 1.88
N ARG A 440 5.93 -1.03 1.49
CA ARG A 440 5.52 -0.93 0.08
C ARG A 440 4.48 0.16 -0.12
N MET A 441 4.32 0.57 -1.37
CA MET A 441 3.30 1.54 -1.76
C MET A 441 1.90 0.95 -1.55
N ASN A 442 0.99 1.74 -0.95
CA ASN A 442 -0.42 1.39 -0.90
C ASN A 442 -1.03 1.54 -2.31
N PRO A 443 -1.47 0.46 -2.97
CA PRO A 443 -2.03 0.54 -4.32
C PRO A 443 -3.36 1.29 -4.38
N LEU A 444 -4.09 1.34 -3.26
CA LEU A 444 -5.42 1.94 -3.15
C LEU A 444 -5.40 3.39 -2.61
N ASP A 445 -4.26 3.85 -2.06
CA ASP A 445 -4.15 5.19 -1.47
C ASP A 445 -2.74 5.80 -1.72
N ARG A 446 -2.42 6.08 -2.96
CA ARG A 446 -1.17 6.76 -3.34
C ARG A 446 -1.20 8.23 -2.91
N PRO A 447 -0.10 8.80 -2.41
CA PRO A 447 1.28 8.27 -2.37
C PRO A 447 1.63 7.50 -1.08
N ARG A 448 0.68 7.12 -0.23
CA ARG A 448 0.95 6.47 1.07
C ARG A 448 1.73 5.17 0.91
N GLN A 449 2.58 4.91 1.88
CA GLN A 449 3.24 3.63 2.07
C GLN A 449 2.56 2.87 3.21
N ILE A 450 2.59 1.54 3.16
CA ILE A 450 2.10 0.65 4.20
C ILE A 450 3.20 -0.28 4.66
N VAL A 451 3.10 -0.75 5.91
CA VAL A 451 3.91 -1.85 6.43
C VAL A 451 3.32 -3.16 5.90
N ASP A 452 4.15 -3.97 5.27
CA ASP A 452 3.75 -5.25 4.71
C ASP A 452 4.88 -6.26 4.91
N HIS A 453 4.69 -7.17 5.87
CA HIS A 453 5.70 -8.16 6.27
C HIS A 453 5.93 -9.25 5.21
N GLU A 454 4.98 -9.45 4.30
CA GLU A 454 5.05 -10.47 3.25
C GLU A 454 5.72 -9.95 1.96
N HIS A 455 5.30 -8.76 1.50
CA HIS A 455 5.68 -8.22 0.19
C HIS A 455 6.43 -6.88 0.28
N GLY A 456 6.64 -6.36 1.48
CA GLY A 456 7.34 -5.09 1.73
C GLY A 456 8.85 -5.20 1.53
N LYS A 457 9.45 -4.11 1.06
CA LYS A 457 10.92 -4.00 0.97
C LYS A 457 11.48 -3.60 2.33
N THR A 458 12.45 -4.32 2.83
CA THR A 458 13.14 -4.02 4.09
C THR A 458 13.53 -2.55 4.20
N ALA A 459 13.15 -1.92 5.30
CA ALA A 459 13.53 -0.55 5.65
C ALA A 459 14.05 -0.53 7.10
N ILE A 460 15.19 0.13 7.32
CA ILE A 460 15.89 0.16 8.61
C ILE A 460 16.28 1.60 8.93
N THR A 461 15.90 2.08 10.11
CA THR A 461 16.22 3.42 10.62
C THR A 461 16.72 3.33 12.05
N LEU A 462 17.91 3.85 12.31
CA LEU A 462 18.38 4.13 13.66
C LEU A 462 17.86 5.50 14.09
N TYR A 463 17.60 5.68 15.39
CA TYR A 463 17.19 6.98 15.91
C TYR A 463 17.83 7.28 17.27
N ARG A 464 17.92 8.58 17.57
CA ARG A 464 18.32 9.10 18.88
C ARG A 464 17.52 10.35 19.21
N VAL A 465 16.94 10.41 20.40
CA VAL A 465 16.27 11.59 20.94
C VAL A 465 17.34 12.66 21.25
N LEU A 466 17.10 13.86 20.79
CA LEU A 466 17.98 15.02 21.01
C LEU A 466 17.46 15.89 22.16
N ASN A 467 16.15 16.12 22.20
CA ASN A 467 15.51 16.93 23.24
C ASN A 467 14.03 16.56 23.36
N GLU A 468 13.46 16.81 24.55
CA GLU A 468 12.04 16.69 24.83
C GLU A 468 11.55 17.96 25.50
N GLN A 469 10.59 18.65 24.88
CA GLN A 469 10.03 19.88 25.40
C GLN A 469 8.57 20.05 25.00
N GLU A 470 7.75 20.59 25.88
CA GLU A 470 6.32 20.89 25.64
C GLU A 470 5.50 19.71 25.10
N GLY A 471 5.80 18.49 25.60
CA GLY A 471 5.09 17.29 25.14
C GLY A 471 5.50 16.79 23.77
N ARG A 472 6.56 17.32 23.16
CA ARG A 472 7.13 16.95 21.87
C ARG A 472 8.53 16.40 21.99
N THR A 473 8.97 15.64 20.99
CA THR A 473 10.29 15.03 20.94
C THR A 473 11.05 15.50 19.70
N LEU A 474 12.19 16.15 19.89
CA LEU A 474 13.17 16.41 18.84
C LEU A 474 14.06 15.17 18.69
N ILE A 475 14.14 14.61 17.48
CA ILE A 475 14.78 13.33 17.20
C ILE A 475 15.72 13.41 16.00
N ALA A 476 16.86 12.72 16.09
CA ALA A 476 17.71 12.45 14.93
C ALA A 476 17.43 11.05 14.39
N PHE A 477 17.23 10.95 13.08
CA PHE A 477 17.10 9.70 12.34
C PHE A 477 18.33 9.44 11.48
N TYR A 478 18.80 8.20 11.46
CA TYR A 478 19.92 7.71 10.65
C TYR A 478 19.43 6.55 9.78
N PRO A 479 18.80 6.82 8.61
CA PRO A 479 18.25 5.77 7.77
C PRO A 479 19.34 4.97 7.06
N LEU A 480 19.45 3.66 7.33
CA LEU A 480 20.36 2.74 6.64
C LEU A 480 19.83 2.36 5.25
N THR A 481 18.53 2.47 5.03
CA THR A 481 17.85 2.29 3.75
C THR A 481 17.21 3.60 3.31
N GLY A 482 16.63 3.66 2.09
CA GLY A 482 15.99 4.87 1.55
C GLY A 482 14.68 4.53 0.83
N ARG A 483 13.65 4.06 1.57
CA ARG A 483 12.32 3.81 1.00
C ARG A 483 11.49 5.09 1.02
N THR A 484 10.58 5.20 0.08
CA THR A 484 9.62 6.32 0.05
C THR A 484 8.91 6.43 1.39
N HIS A 485 8.80 7.64 1.93
CA HIS A 485 8.19 7.96 3.22
C HIS A 485 8.74 7.17 4.43
N GLN A 486 9.92 6.56 4.33
CA GLN A 486 10.44 5.64 5.36
C GLN A 486 10.39 6.23 6.77
N LEU A 487 10.99 7.40 6.98
CA LEU A 487 11.05 8.04 8.31
C LEU A 487 9.66 8.42 8.83
N ARG A 488 8.79 8.84 7.93
CA ARG A 488 7.42 9.24 8.24
C ARG A 488 6.58 8.05 8.72
N VAL A 489 6.69 6.90 8.03
CA VAL A 489 6.01 5.65 8.44
C VAL A 489 6.62 5.09 9.71
N HIS A 490 7.96 5.03 9.82
CA HIS A 490 8.65 4.53 11.00
C HIS A 490 8.32 5.33 12.26
N ALA A 491 8.15 6.65 12.15
CA ALA A 491 7.72 7.50 13.26
C ALA A 491 6.27 7.24 13.66
N ALA A 492 5.36 7.12 12.69
CA ALA A 492 3.92 7.13 12.94
C ALA A 492 3.30 5.74 13.18
N HIS A 493 3.90 4.65 12.64
CA HIS A 493 3.33 3.30 12.71
C HIS A 493 3.36 2.75 14.15
N PRO A 494 2.33 1.98 14.59
CA PRO A 494 2.29 1.37 15.92
C PRO A 494 3.47 0.46 16.23
N GLU A 495 3.97 -0.29 15.25
CA GLU A 495 5.18 -1.13 15.39
C GLU A 495 6.49 -0.32 15.28
N GLY A 496 6.44 0.98 15.01
CA GLY A 496 7.55 1.92 15.02
C GLY A 496 7.56 2.74 16.31
N LEU A 497 7.63 4.07 16.18
CA LEU A 497 7.60 4.96 17.36
C LEU A 497 6.19 5.28 17.85
N HIS A 498 5.17 4.96 17.08
CA HIS A 498 3.75 5.32 17.33
C HIS A 498 3.58 6.81 17.65
N CYS A 499 4.45 7.64 17.12
CA CYS A 499 4.49 9.08 17.35
C CYS A 499 4.79 9.80 16.02
N PRO A 500 3.77 10.33 15.31
CA PRO A 500 3.96 10.92 14.00
C PRO A 500 4.82 12.17 14.04
N ILE A 501 5.48 12.46 12.93
CA ILE A 501 6.20 13.72 12.74
C ILE A 501 5.18 14.85 12.66
N ARG A 502 5.43 15.97 13.36
CA ARG A 502 4.58 17.16 13.34
C ARG A 502 4.41 17.66 11.90
N GLY A 503 3.18 17.98 11.53
CA GLY A 503 2.83 18.47 10.19
C GLY A 503 2.79 17.40 9.11
N ASP A 504 2.85 16.11 9.47
CA ASP A 504 2.70 15.03 8.52
C ASP A 504 1.23 14.84 8.14
N GLU A 505 0.81 15.39 7.01
CA GLU A 505 -0.57 15.32 6.51
C GLU A 505 -1.00 13.91 6.06
N LEU A 506 -0.03 13.01 5.81
CA LEU A 506 -0.34 11.65 5.39
C LEU A 506 -0.46 10.69 6.58
N TYR A 507 0.39 10.84 7.59
CA TYR A 507 0.52 9.86 8.68
C TYR A 507 0.28 10.45 10.07
N GLY A 508 -0.03 11.74 10.17
CA GLY A 508 -0.24 12.46 11.42
C GLY A 508 -1.27 13.58 11.27
N ARG A 509 -0.98 14.74 11.87
CA ARG A 509 -1.78 15.96 11.83
C ARG A 509 -1.11 17.03 10.97
N LYS A 510 -1.89 17.74 10.18
CA LYS A 510 -1.43 18.89 9.42
C LYS A 510 -0.95 20.02 10.35
N ALA A 511 0.15 20.66 9.97
CA ALA A 511 0.64 21.92 10.54
C ALA A 511 1.07 22.86 9.41
N ASP A 512 1.80 23.92 9.73
CA ASP A 512 2.36 24.88 8.76
C ASP A 512 3.28 24.19 7.74
N ARG A 513 4.06 23.17 8.16
CA ARG A 513 4.92 22.33 7.32
C ARG A 513 5.12 20.95 7.93
N LEU A 514 5.71 20.04 7.16
CA LEU A 514 6.31 18.80 7.69
C LEU A 514 7.62 19.14 8.41
N TYR A 515 7.72 18.84 9.70
CA TYR A 515 8.91 19.05 10.52
C TYR A 515 9.89 17.88 10.39
N LEU A 516 10.32 17.62 9.13
CA LEU A 516 11.35 16.65 8.75
C LEU A 516 12.36 17.34 7.83
N HIS A 517 13.65 17.25 8.23
CA HIS A 517 14.73 17.93 7.55
C HIS A 517 15.94 17.01 7.37
N ALA A 518 16.43 16.87 6.15
CA ALA A 518 17.68 16.19 5.82
C ALA A 518 18.85 17.13 6.20
N GLU A 519 19.37 16.97 7.41
CA GLU A 519 20.34 17.89 7.99
C GLU A 519 21.72 17.73 7.37
N SER A 520 22.22 16.50 7.22
CA SER A 520 23.56 16.28 6.71
C SER A 520 23.73 15.00 5.89
N LEU A 521 24.75 15.04 5.03
CA LEU A 521 25.24 13.92 4.24
C LEU A 521 26.76 13.80 4.40
N GLU A 522 27.25 12.55 4.52
CA GLU A 522 28.67 12.21 4.41
C GLU A 522 28.86 11.18 3.29
N PHE A 523 29.73 11.49 2.33
CA PHE A 523 29.97 10.62 1.16
C PHE A 523 31.43 10.74 0.69
N VAL A 524 31.90 9.78 -0.11
CA VAL A 524 33.21 9.83 -0.73
C VAL A 524 33.11 10.54 -2.08
N HIS A 525 33.90 11.61 -2.26
CA HIS A 525 33.91 12.36 -3.51
C HIS A 525 34.38 11.48 -4.69
N PRO A 526 33.60 11.37 -5.78
CA PRO A 526 33.87 10.42 -6.87
C PRO A 526 35.25 10.56 -7.53
N ILE A 527 35.79 11.77 -7.60
CA ILE A 527 37.06 12.09 -8.27
C ILE A 527 38.21 12.16 -7.25
N THR A 528 38.07 13.01 -6.24
CA THR A 528 39.20 13.28 -5.28
C THR A 528 39.36 12.17 -4.25
N LYS A 529 38.38 11.27 -4.11
CA LYS A 529 38.33 10.19 -3.12
C LYS A 529 38.32 10.64 -1.65
N LYS A 530 38.25 11.95 -1.40
CA LYS A 530 38.12 12.51 -0.06
C LYS A 530 36.70 12.30 0.49
N ILE A 531 36.60 12.15 1.80
CA ILE A 531 35.31 12.16 2.50
C ILE A 531 34.82 13.61 2.54
N ILE A 532 33.62 13.83 2.07
CA ILE A 532 32.93 15.12 2.10
C ILE A 532 31.77 15.02 3.10
N PHE A 533 31.74 15.93 4.05
CA PHE A 533 30.62 16.12 4.98
C PHE A 533 29.97 17.46 4.67
N VAL A 534 28.65 17.43 4.41
CA VAL A 534 27.87 18.63 4.09
C VAL A 534 26.67 18.69 5.03
N THR A 535 26.40 19.89 5.53
CA THR A 535 25.21 20.19 6.36
C THR A 535 24.51 21.43 5.86
N SER A 536 23.19 21.45 5.94
CA SER A 536 22.35 22.63 5.60
C SER A 536 22.30 23.67 6.74
N GLY A 537 23.11 23.52 7.78
CA GLY A 537 23.01 24.35 8.98
C GLY A 537 21.88 23.93 9.91
N HIS A 538 21.65 24.72 10.96
CA HIS A 538 20.62 24.39 11.93
C HIS A 538 19.24 24.46 11.30
N PHE A 539 18.47 23.39 11.46
CA PHE A 539 17.03 23.40 11.21
C PHE A 539 16.41 24.49 12.07
N LYS A 540 16.08 25.65 11.48
CA LYS A 540 15.36 26.70 12.18
C LYS A 540 13.98 26.16 12.56
N LEU A 541 13.90 25.56 13.72
CA LEU A 541 12.68 25.38 14.43
C LEU A 541 12.27 26.80 14.86
N ASN A 542 11.30 27.40 14.19
CA ASN A 542 10.60 28.59 14.73
C ASN A 542 9.74 28.14 15.93
N ILE A 543 10.35 27.41 16.85
CA ILE A 543 9.83 27.20 18.19
C ILE A 543 10.43 28.37 18.96
N VAL A 544 9.59 29.29 19.41
CA VAL A 544 9.95 30.20 20.49
C VAL A 544 10.41 29.30 21.64
N LEU A 545 11.72 29.27 21.85
CA LEU A 545 12.34 28.58 22.97
C LEU A 545 11.99 29.35 24.26
#